data_378ab003091c3e3b1ff7d925fd57983c
#
_entry.id   378ab003091c3e3b1ff7d925fd57983c
#
_cell.length_a   1.000
_cell.length_b   1.000
_cell.length_c   1.000
_cell.angle_alpha   90.00
_cell.angle_beta   90.00
_cell.angle_gamma   90.00
#
_symmetry.space_group_name_H-M   'P 1'
#
loop_
_entity.id
_entity.type
_entity.pdbx_description
1 polymer ?
#
loop_
_entity_poly.entity_id
_entity_poly.type
_entity_poly.pdbx_seq_one_letter_code
_entity_poly.pdbx_strand_id
1 'polypeptide(L)'
;MKKIIHLIKSIIILSLLFCSLSCNTDQTTTIQANVTIKIDETAKPYNPMIFGGFLEHFGKQIYGGVFDPDSPLSDNKGFRTDVIDALKELKVPIIRWPGGCFVDGYHWINGVGKNRQPTDDIRWGVIEPNTFGTHEFIELCRLLDAEPYFCHNGMADVQEMTDWVKYSNANEGKFADMRKKNGYPDPLNVKIWSVGNERSGRDYIHKVRDAGNAMKELDSTVLVTCSGIHGGSNIDPYLFEAAGEYLDYISAHQYWIENWQKHSTPNYLSCIMLSEKPESYIKKVINQIQSAEIEGHINKGQIKIAFDEWNLRSWHHPGFQRFEKVDYNDPEIIKLIKARDKSLDPSIYNLSDALFSASFLNSCLRNSDYITMANIAPLVNQTGPLYVHPNGIVKRTHFHTIEMYVNELEKYVSNTEIIGSKLTNGKDSVSVIDAIATVDKKGKKWAISLVNRHPSENLECTVTMGNKLLNGTYKAKILTGESTDSYNDIEHPNQVSPKELELKFKNGIVQLPPHSLTIVHIESI
;
A
#
# COMPACT_ATOMS: atom_id res chain seq x y z
N MET A 1 13.87 72.50 -39.25
CA MET A 1 13.10 71.25 -39.49
C MET A 1 13.93 70.10 -40.05
N LYS A 2 14.76 70.24 -41.06
CA LYS A 2 15.56 69.10 -41.63
C LYS A 2 16.57 68.47 -40.67
N LYS A 3 17.18 69.19 -39.70
CA LYS A 3 18.11 68.61 -38.71
C LYS A 3 17.42 67.80 -37.58
N ILE A 4 16.20 68.12 -37.25
CA ILE A 4 15.41 67.41 -36.25
C ILE A 4 14.91 66.04 -36.77
N ILE A 5 14.57 65.97 -38.06
CA ILE A 5 14.14 64.75 -38.71
C ILE A 5 15.28 63.70 -38.84
N HIS A 6 16.52 64.13 -38.98
CA HIS A 6 17.68 63.26 -39.01
C HIS A 6 18.00 62.68 -37.62
N LEU A 7 17.85 63.48 -36.56
CA LEU A 7 18.07 63.00 -35.17
C LEU A 7 17.03 61.98 -34.74
N ILE A 8 15.75 62.17 -35.12
CA ILE A 8 14.65 61.25 -34.81
C ILE A 8 14.81 59.94 -35.59
N LYS A 9 15.27 59.96 -36.83
CA LYS A 9 15.57 58.76 -37.61
C LYS A 9 16.73 57.95 -37.04
N SER A 10 17.80 58.58 -36.52
CA SER A 10 18.93 57.94 -35.90
C SER A 10 18.60 57.33 -34.53
N ILE A 11 17.70 57.93 -33.76
CA ILE A 11 17.23 57.37 -32.47
C ILE A 11 16.29 56.18 -32.70
N ILE A 12 15.43 56.18 -33.74
CA ILE A 12 14.55 55.07 -34.06
C ILE A 12 15.34 53.86 -34.61
N ILE A 13 16.43 54.07 -35.36
CA ILE A 13 17.31 52.99 -35.87
C ILE A 13 18.15 52.41 -34.71
N LEU A 14 18.57 53.21 -33.72
CA LEU A 14 19.32 52.71 -32.56
C LEU A 14 18.40 51.96 -31.57
N SER A 15 17.13 52.30 -31.46
CA SER A 15 16.14 51.56 -30.63
C SER A 15 15.70 50.27 -31.30
N LEU A 16 15.70 50.17 -32.64
CA LEU A 16 15.40 48.93 -33.36
C LEU A 16 16.59 47.93 -33.37
N LEU A 17 17.85 48.41 -33.18
CA LEU A 17 18.99 47.54 -33.03
C LEU A 17 19.19 47.02 -31.58
N PHE A 18 18.59 47.65 -30.57
CA PHE A 18 18.60 47.14 -29.19
C PHE A 18 17.45 46.16 -28.89
N CYS A 19 16.40 46.13 -29.73
CA CYS A 19 15.31 45.15 -29.58
C CYS A 19 15.59 43.78 -30.25
N SER A 20 16.69 43.63 -30.98
CA SER A 20 17.05 42.37 -31.67
C SER A 20 18.13 41.54 -30.96
N LEU A 21 18.51 41.92 -29.71
CA LEU A 21 19.48 41.16 -28.90
C LEU A 21 18.91 40.65 -27.58
N SER A 22 17.59 40.64 -27.41
CA SER A 22 16.94 39.71 -26.48
C SER A 22 16.81 38.36 -27.19
N CYS A 23 17.95 37.72 -27.40
CA CYS A 23 17.96 36.29 -27.55
C CYS A 23 17.50 35.74 -26.19
N ASN A 24 16.23 35.50 -26.03
CA ASN A 24 15.77 34.53 -25.05
C ASN A 24 16.45 33.22 -25.44
N THR A 25 17.63 32.97 -24.93
CA THR A 25 18.03 31.62 -24.64
C THR A 25 16.99 31.17 -23.59
N ASP A 26 15.97 30.47 -24.02
CA ASP A 26 15.30 29.51 -23.18
C ASP A 26 16.43 28.62 -22.67
N GLN A 27 17.05 29.00 -21.54
CA GLN A 27 17.76 28.05 -20.72
C GLN A 27 16.70 27.07 -20.30
N THR A 28 16.54 26.01 -21.06
CA THR A 28 15.89 24.78 -20.58
C THR A 28 16.69 24.42 -19.34
N THR A 29 16.16 24.82 -18.17
CA THR A 29 16.75 24.45 -16.88
C THR A 29 16.68 22.94 -16.84
N THR A 30 17.80 22.29 -17.09
CA THR A 30 17.90 20.82 -17.00
C THR A 30 17.45 20.42 -15.61
N ILE A 31 16.43 19.57 -15.54
CA ILE A 31 15.93 19.06 -14.27
C ILE A 31 16.94 18.07 -13.73
N GLN A 32 17.47 18.34 -12.54
CA GLN A 32 18.60 17.61 -11.98
C GLN A 32 18.32 17.08 -10.59
N ALA A 33 18.94 15.94 -10.27
CA ALA A 33 18.96 15.36 -8.94
C ALA A 33 20.26 14.65 -8.63
N ASN A 34 20.58 14.55 -7.32
CA ASN A 34 21.70 13.79 -6.80
C ASN A 34 21.17 12.75 -5.83
N VAL A 35 21.58 11.50 -5.99
CA VAL A 35 21.26 10.37 -5.12
C VAL A 35 22.58 9.83 -4.57
N THR A 36 22.77 9.91 -3.25
CA THR A 36 23.96 9.41 -2.57
C THR A 36 23.61 8.24 -1.68
N ILE A 37 24.17 7.07 -1.97
CA ILE A 37 23.98 5.84 -1.22
C ILE A 37 25.12 5.69 -0.22
N LYS A 38 24.78 5.55 1.08
CA LYS A 38 25.73 5.48 2.18
C LYS A 38 26.21 4.03 2.37
N ILE A 39 27.19 3.62 1.58
CA ILE A 39 27.72 2.24 1.63
C ILE A 39 28.58 1.94 2.87
N ASP A 40 29.05 2.98 3.56
CA ASP A 40 29.86 2.87 4.78
C ASP A 40 28.99 2.70 6.04
N GLU A 41 27.69 2.89 5.94
CA GLU A 41 26.72 2.68 7.01
C GLU A 41 26.18 1.24 6.97
N THR A 42 25.84 0.70 8.14
CA THR A 42 25.26 -0.64 8.23
C THR A 42 23.86 -0.64 7.63
N ALA A 43 23.67 -1.37 6.56
CA ALA A 43 22.36 -1.61 5.97
C ALA A 43 21.48 -2.46 6.91
N LYS A 44 20.19 -2.14 6.98
CA LYS A 44 19.23 -2.75 7.91
C LYS A 44 18.28 -3.71 7.18
N PRO A 45 18.01 -4.90 7.74
CA PRO A 45 17.02 -5.78 7.16
C PRO A 45 15.63 -5.14 7.27
N TYR A 46 14.80 -5.32 6.28
CA TYR A 46 13.38 -5.01 6.35
C TYR A 46 12.54 -6.28 6.43
N ASN A 47 11.33 -6.16 6.99
CA ASN A 47 10.39 -7.28 7.03
C ASN A 47 9.62 -7.35 5.70
N PRO A 48 9.62 -8.48 4.97
CA PRO A 48 8.84 -8.65 3.74
C PRO A 48 7.32 -8.40 3.89
N MET A 49 6.77 -8.48 5.09
CA MET A 49 5.36 -8.19 5.36
C MET A 49 4.94 -6.75 4.99
N ILE A 50 5.87 -5.84 4.63
CA ILE A 50 5.55 -4.54 4.03
C ILE A 50 4.92 -4.65 2.63
N PHE A 51 4.95 -5.81 1.99
CA PHE A 51 4.31 -6.10 0.71
C PHE A 51 3.01 -6.91 0.87
N GLY A 52 2.37 -6.80 2.02
CA GLY A 52 1.15 -7.51 2.36
C GLY A 52 -0.09 -7.00 1.62
N GLY A 53 -1.18 -7.72 1.79
CA GLY A 53 -2.47 -7.40 1.21
C GLY A 53 -3.61 -7.45 2.21
N PHE A 54 -4.75 -6.89 1.78
CA PHE A 54 -5.97 -6.81 2.55
C PHE A 54 -7.14 -7.32 1.71
N LEU A 55 -8.03 -8.11 2.30
CA LEU A 55 -9.24 -8.61 1.69
C LEU A 55 -10.44 -8.40 2.62
N GLU A 56 -11.54 -7.93 2.05
CA GLU A 56 -12.79 -7.64 2.76
C GLU A 56 -14.00 -8.14 1.98
N HIS A 57 -15.09 -8.47 2.66
CA HIS A 57 -16.31 -9.05 2.08
C HIS A 57 -17.21 -8.01 1.40
N PHE A 58 -16.67 -7.25 0.45
CA PHE A 58 -17.44 -6.40 -0.46
C PHE A 58 -16.72 -6.20 -1.79
N GLY A 59 -17.41 -5.64 -2.79
CA GLY A 59 -16.79 -5.16 -4.02
C GLY A 59 -16.03 -6.21 -4.83
N LYS A 60 -16.46 -7.46 -4.76
CA LYS A 60 -15.85 -8.59 -5.46
C LYS A 60 -14.38 -8.84 -5.10
N GLN A 61 -13.99 -8.57 -3.86
CA GLN A 61 -12.66 -8.94 -3.39
C GLN A 61 -12.58 -10.44 -3.11
N ILE A 62 -13.61 -10.98 -2.45
CA ILE A 62 -13.76 -12.40 -2.14
C ILE A 62 -14.56 -13.09 -3.26
N TYR A 63 -15.90 -12.93 -3.25
CA TYR A 63 -16.80 -13.55 -4.23
C TYR A 63 -16.69 -12.85 -5.58
N GLY A 64 -16.35 -13.60 -6.64
CA GLY A 64 -16.03 -13.06 -7.95
C GLY A 64 -14.66 -12.37 -8.03
N GLY A 65 -13.84 -12.56 -6.99
CA GLY A 65 -12.46 -12.13 -6.87
C GLY A 65 -11.54 -13.32 -6.64
N VAL A 66 -11.03 -13.50 -5.40
CA VAL A 66 -10.16 -14.65 -5.04
C VAL A 66 -10.93 -15.98 -5.03
N PHE A 67 -12.25 -15.93 -4.77
CA PHE A 67 -13.11 -17.10 -4.63
C PHE A 67 -14.37 -16.93 -5.51
N ASP A 68 -14.54 -17.84 -6.46
CA ASP A 68 -15.67 -17.83 -7.41
C ASP A 68 -15.93 -19.26 -7.89
N PRO A 69 -16.64 -20.09 -7.09
CA PRO A 69 -16.84 -21.52 -7.38
C PRO A 69 -17.51 -21.81 -8.72
N ASP A 70 -18.29 -20.86 -9.24
CA ASP A 70 -19.03 -21.02 -10.50
C ASP A 70 -18.21 -20.58 -11.73
N SER A 71 -17.01 -20.01 -11.53
CA SER A 71 -16.15 -19.59 -12.61
C SER A 71 -15.43 -20.78 -13.28
N PRO A 72 -15.37 -20.84 -14.60
CA PRO A 72 -14.58 -21.85 -15.32
C PRO A 72 -13.05 -21.69 -15.07
N LEU A 73 -12.62 -20.56 -14.50
CA LEU A 73 -11.23 -20.27 -14.16
C LEU A 73 -10.89 -20.67 -12.70
N SER A 74 -11.84 -21.25 -11.98
CA SER A 74 -11.62 -21.69 -10.60
C SER A 74 -11.22 -23.17 -10.53
N ASP A 75 -10.48 -23.49 -9.49
CA ASP A 75 -10.18 -24.87 -9.12
C ASP A 75 -11.42 -25.58 -8.51
N ASN A 76 -11.28 -26.85 -8.17
CA ASN A 76 -12.35 -27.64 -7.58
C ASN A 76 -12.72 -27.22 -6.14
N LYS A 77 -11.99 -26.31 -5.53
CA LYS A 77 -12.27 -25.70 -4.22
C LYS A 77 -12.92 -24.32 -4.33
N GLY A 78 -13.01 -23.77 -5.54
CA GLY A 78 -13.61 -22.46 -5.83
C GLY A 78 -12.63 -21.29 -5.86
N PHE A 79 -11.31 -21.52 -5.80
CA PHE A 79 -10.32 -20.46 -5.92
C PHE A 79 -10.02 -20.14 -7.39
N ARG A 80 -10.04 -18.87 -7.75
CA ARG A 80 -9.65 -18.40 -9.08
C ARG A 80 -8.16 -18.64 -9.32
N THR A 81 -7.82 -19.57 -10.19
CA THR A 81 -6.41 -19.97 -10.44
C THR A 81 -5.59 -18.84 -11.06
N ASP A 82 -6.16 -18.06 -11.96
CA ASP A 82 -5.54 -16.87 -12.56
C ASP A 82 -5.23 -15.78 -11.52
N VAL A 83 -6.10 -15.60 -10.54
CA VAL A 83 -5.90 -14.68 -9.41
C VAL A 83 -4.79 -15.19 -8.49
N ILE A 84 -4.83 -16.48 -8.13
CA ILE A 84 -3.80 -17.11 -7.28
C ILE A 84 -2.41 -16.99 -7.93
N ASP A 85 -2.31 -17.25 -9.24
CA ASP A 85 -1.04 -17.16 -9.95
C ASP A 85 -0.50 -15.71 -9.96
N ALA A 86 -1.36 -14.73 -10.22
CA ALA A 86 -0.96 -13.32 -10.14
C ALA A 86 -0.51 -12.90 -8.72
N LEU A 87 -1.21 -13.35 -7.67
CA LEU A 87 -0.82 -13.05 -6.29
C LEU A 87 0.50 -13.74 -5.89
N LYS A 88 0.81 -14.91 -6.46
CA LYS A 88 2.13 -15.56 -6.31
C LYS A 88 3.26 -14.74 -6.94
N GLU A 89 3.02 -14.08 -8.08
CA GLU A 89 4.01 -13.18 -8.67
C GLU A 89 4.35 -12.00 -7.74
N LEU A 90 3.35 -11.51 -6.99
CA LEU A 90 3.55 -10.49 -5.94
C LEU A 90 4.21 -11.06 -4.68
N LYS A 91 4.37 -12.38 -4.55
CA LYS A 91 4.91 -13.04 -3.35
C LYS A 91 4.25 -12.48 -2.08
N VAL A 92 2.91 -12.31 -2.09
CA VAL A 92 2.18 -11.69 -0.98
C VAL A 92 2.50 -12.40 0.34
N PRO A 93 3.18 -11.76 1.29
CA PRO A 93 3.72 -12.45 2.47
C PRO A 93 2.71 -12.55 3.62
N ILE A 94 1.67 -11.74 3.60
CA ILE A 94 0.64 -11.67 4.64
C ILE A 94 -0.64 -11.10 4.06
N ILE A 95 -1.78 -11.61 4.51
CA ILE A 95 -3.10 -11.11 4.12
C ILE A 95 -3.94 -10.85 5.37
N ARG A 96 -4.46 -9.63 5.50
CA ARG A 96 -5.43 -9.25 6.53
C ARG A 96 -6.86 -9.53 6.06
N TRP A 97 -7.63 -10.25 6.89
CA TRP A 97 -9.03 -10.66 6.63
C TRP A 97 -9.79 -10.79 7.96
N PRO A 98 -11.12 -10.72 8.05
CA PRO A 98 -12.11 -10.60 6.97
C PRO A 98 -12.40 -9.16 6.55
N GLY A 99 -11.61 -8.22 6.97
CA GLY A 99 -11.74 -6.86 6.50
C GLY A 99 -11.39 -5.82 7.53
N GLY A 100 -11.81 -4.67 7.18
CA GLY A 100 -12.01 -3.38 7.71
C GLY A 100 -13.37 -3.25 8.39
N CYS A 101 -14.25 -2.38 7.83
CA CYS A 101 -15.56 -2.10 8.43
C CYS A 101 -16.50 -3.31 8.51
N PHE A 102 -16.37 -4.27 7.61
CA PHE A 102 -17.15 -5.50 7.60
C PHE A 102 -17.08 -6.26 8.93
N VAL A 103 -15.92 -6.26 9.61
CA VAL A 103 -15.75 -7.05 10.84
C VAL A 103 -16.70 -6.66 11.97
N ASP A 104 -17.24 -5.43 11.96
CA ASP A 104 -18.14 -4.94 13.01
C ASP A 104 -19.45 -5.75 13.12
N GLY A 105 -19.85 -6.42 12.04
CA GLY A 105 -21.02 -7.31 12.01
C GLY A 105 -20.69 -8.79 11.82
N TYR A 106 -19.41 -9.12 11.64
CA TYR A 106 -18.99 -10.49 11.35
C TYR A 106 -18.77 -11.32 12.61
N HIS A 107 -19.49 -12.45 12.69
CA HIS A 107 -19.29 -13.47 13.71
C HIS A 107 -18.64 -14.70 13.07
N TRP A 108 -17.40 -15.00 13.46
CA TRP A 108 -16.57 -16.04 12.84
C TRP A 108 -17.27 -17.42 12.82
N ILE A 109 -18.12 -17.70 13.82
CA ILE A 109 -18.83 -18.97 13.95
C ILE A 109 -19.78 -19.22 12.77
N ASN A 110 -20.30 -18.16 12.11
CA ASN A 110 -21.19 -18.27 10.95
C ASN A 110 -20.41 -18.74 9.70
N GLY A 111 -19.10 -18.49 9.63
CA GLY A 111 -18.23 -18.87 8.54
C GLY A 111 -17.55 -20.24 8.69
N VAL A 112 -17.98 -21.08 9.65
CA VAL A 112 -17.38 -22.42 9.86
C VAL A 112 -18.43 -23.52 9.85
N GLY A 113 -18.01 -24.75 9.54
CA GLY A 113 -18.90 -25.92 9.48
C GLY A 113 -19.67 -26.03 8.16
N LYS A 114 -20.69 -26.91 8.15
CA LYS A 114 -21.42 -27.28 6.92
C LYS A 114 -22.72 -26.49 6.71
N ASN A 115 -23.34 -26.00 7.79
CA ASN A 115 -24.67 -25.38 7.75
C ASN A 115 -24.55 -23.87 7.94
N ARG A 116 -23.82 -23.23 7.05
CA ARG A 116 -23.62 -21.78 7.04
C ARG A 116 -24.88 -21.09 6.49
N GLN A 117 -25.32 -20.03 7.14
CA GLN A 117 -26.48 -19.25 6.72
C GLN A 117 -26.03 -17.86 6.28
N PRO A 118 -26.63 -17.29 5.22
CA PRO A 118 -26.38 -15.93 4.85
C PRO A 118 -26.70 -14.93 5.97
N THR A 119 -25.91 -13.88 6.06
CA THR A 119 -26.08 -12.77 7.01
C THR A 119 -26.06 -11.43 6.28
N ASP A 120 -26.85 -10.47 6.77
CA ASP A 120 -26.81 -9.10 6.25
C ASP A 120 -25.61 -8.37 6.82
N ASP A 121 -24.78 -7.80 5.95
CA ASP A 121 -23.77 -6.83 6.36
C ASP A 121 -24.31 -5.41 6.18
N ILE A 122 -24.38 -4.71 7.29
CA ILE A 122 -24.92 -3.35 7.37
C ILE A 122 -23.90 -2.24 7.10
N ARG A 123 -22.62 -2.60 6.89
CA ARG A 123 -21.55 -1.62 6.66
C ARG A 123 -21.39 -1.33 5.16
N TRP A 124 -21.36 -2.37 4.35
CA TRP A 124 -21.15 -2.28 2.91
C TRP A 124 -22.43 -2.50 2.10
N GLY A 125 -23.52 -2.89 2.75
CA GLY A 125 -24.78 -3.24 2.08
C GLY A 125 -24.60 -4.48 1.19
N VAL A 126 -24.07 -5.55 1.77
CA VAL A 126 -23.92 -6.83 1.09
C VAL A 126 -24.65 -7.93 1.89
N ILE A 127 -25.10 -8.95 1.18
CA ILE A 127 -25.53 -10.20 1.81
C ILE A 127 -24.31 -11.12 1.79
N GLU A 128 -23.80 -11.45 2.98
CA GLU A 128 -22.67 -12.36 3.14
C GLU A 128 -23.18 -13.80 3.17
N PRO A 129 -22.86 -14.63 2.15
CA PRO A 129 -23.32 -16.02 2.11
C PRO A 129 -22.58 -16.93 3.09
N ASN A 130 -21.52 -16.46 3.74
CA ASN A 130 -20.65 -17.20 4.65
C ASN A 130 -20.01 -18.46 4.04
N THR A 131 -19.94 -18.56 2.70
CA THR A 131 -19.28 -19.68 2.01
C THR A 131 -17.76 -19.57 1.97
N PHE A 132 -17.24 -18.36 2.20
CA PHE A 132 -15.82 -18.11 2.44
C PHE A 132 -15.64 -17.66 3.90
N GLY A 133 -15.00 -18.48 4.71
CA GLY A 133 -14.79 -18.24 6.14
C GLY A 133 -13.37 -18.59 6.57
N THR A 134 -13.21 -18.93 7.84
CA THR A 134 -11.89 -19.24 8.44
C THR A 134 -11.09 -20.25 7.62
N HIS A 135 -11.70 -21.34 7.19
CA HIS A 135 -10.99 -22.43 6.52
C HIS A 135 -10.58 -22.07 5.09
N GLU A 136 -11.48 -21.43 4.34
CA GLU A 136 -11.20 -20.96 2.97
C GLU A 136 -10.12 -19.89 2.98
N PHE A 137 -10.12 -19.01 3.98
CA PHE A 137 -9.06 -18.01 4.12
C PHE A 137 -7.70 -18.64 4.47
N ILE A 138 -7.65 -19.60 5.38
CA ILE A 138 -6.42 -20.35 5.68
C ILE A 138 -5.91 -21.11 4.45
N GLU A 139 -6.81 -21.70 3.67
CA GLU A 139 -6.43 -22.38 2.42
C GLU A 139 -5.87 -21.38 1.40
N LEU A 140 -6.48 -20.20 1.24
CA LEU A 140 -5.95 -19.13 0.42
C LEU A 140 -4.53 -18.74 0.84
N CYS A 141 -4.30 -18.53 2.13
CA CYS A 141 -2.97 -18.20 2.65
C CYS A 141 -1.96 -19.33 2.37
N ARG A 142 -2.35 -20.59 2.51
CA ARG A 142 -1.49 -21.74 2.17
C ARG A 142 -1.15 -21.83 0.68
N LEU A 143 -2.13 -21.53 -0.20
CA LEU A 143 -1.90 -21.49 -1.65
C LEU A 143 -0.88 -20.41 -2.04
N LEU A 144 -0.79 -19.34 -1.27
CA LEU A 144 0.07 -18.19 -1.52
C LEU A 144 1.37 -18.20 -0.70
N ASP A 145 1.55 -19.13 0.23
CA ASP A 145 2.62 -19.11 1.24
C ASP A 145 2.62 -17.81 2.05
N ALA A 146 1.43 -17.32 2.38
CA ALA A 146 1.19 -16.08 3.10
C ALA A 146 0.80 -16.33 4.56
N GLU A 147 1.23 -15.45 5.47
CA GLU A 147 0.80 -15.47 6.87
C GLU A 147 -0.65 -14.98 6.99
N PRO A 148 -1.54 -15.72 7.68
CA PRO A 148 -2.89 -15.24 7.94
C PRO A 148 -2.91 -14.19 9.05
N TYR A 149 -3.53 -13.04 8.78
CA TYR A 149 -3.77 -11.98 9.74
C TYR A 149 -5.28 -11.79 9.92
N PHE A 150 -5.80 -12.24 11.07
CA PHE A 150 -7.22 -12.15 11.40
C PHE A 150 -7.58 -10.85 12.11
N CYS A 151 -8.70 -10.25 11.71
CA CYS A 151 -9.30 -9.11 12.39
C CYS A 151 -10.59 -9.53 13.10
N HIS A 152 -10.65 -9.35 14.41
CA HIS A 152 -11.84 -9.64 15.22
C HIS A 152 -12.96 -8.60 15.03
N ASN A 153 -14.18 -9.03 15.25
CA ASN A 153 -15.30 -8.11 15.43
C ASN A 153 -15.07 -7.22 16.67
N GLY A 154 -14.79 -5.94 16.43
CA GLY A 154 -14.56 -4.98 17.51
C GLY A 154 -15.80 -4.68 18.37
N MET A 155 -17.00 -5.09 17.91
CA MET A 155 -18.26 -4.98 18.67
C MET A 155 -18.52 -6.20 19.56
N ALA A 156 -17.94 -7.36 19.22
CA ALA A 156 -18.10 -8.60 20.00
C ALA A 156 -17.42 -8.49 21.38
N ASP A 157 -17.78 -9.41 22.27
CA ASP A 157 -17.11 -9.53 23.56
C ASP A 157 -15.74 -10.24 23.45
N VAL A 158 -14.96 -10.17 24.50
CA VAL A 158 -13.63 -10.80 24.58
C VAL A 158 -13.73 -12.32 24.47
N GLN A 159 -14.86 -12.90 24.94
CA GLN A 159 -15.05 -14.34 24.88
C GLN A 159 -15.17 -14.84 23.43
N GLU A 160 -15.90 -14.14 22.56
CA GLU A 160 -15.97 -14.48 21.14
C GLU A 160 -14.61 -14.40 20.46
N MET A 161 -13.81 -13.37 20.78
CA MET A 161 -12.45 -13.22 20.25
C MET A 161 -11.55 -14.40 20.66
N THR A 162 -11.54 -14.73 21.95
CA THR A 162 -10.74 -15.85 22.47
C THR A 162 -11.23 -17.21 21.98
N ASP A 163 -12.53 -17.38 21.76
CA ASP A 163 -13.08 -18.61 21.20
C ASP A 163 -12.63 -18.85 19.76
N TRP A 164 -12.44 -17.78 18.97
CA TRP A 164 -11.85 -17.91 17.63
C TRP A 164 -10.37 -18.29 17.67
N VAL A 165 -9.60 -17.73 18.61
CA VAL A 165 -8.20 -18.15 18.85
C VAL A 165 -8.14 -19.63 19.26
N LYS A 166 -9.01 -20.07 20.20
CA LYS A 166 -9.10 -21.49 20.59
C LYS A 166 -9.49 -22.39 19.41
N TYR A 167 -10.47 -21.97 18.60
CA TYR A 167 -10.84 -22.70 17.40
C TYR A 167 -9.66 -22.86 16.44
N SER A 168 -8.89 -21.81 16.26
CA SER A 168 -7.77 -21.79 15.32
C SER A 168 -6.55 -22.55 15.85
N ASN A 169 -6.16 -22.35 17.10
CA ASN A 169 -4.84 -22.74 17.59
C ASN A 169 -4.84 -23.85 18.66
N ALA A 170 -5.96 -24.07 19.38
CA ALA A 170 -5.95 -25.06 20.47
C ALA A 170 -5.82 -26.52 19.94
N ASN A 171 -5.07 -27.35 20.69
CA ASN A 171 -4.93 -28.77 20.42
C ASN A 171 -6.11 -29.60 20.96
N GLU A 172 -6.76 -29.15 22.04
CA GLU A 172 -7.83 -29.84 22.74
C GLU A 172 -8.92 -28.88 23.23
N GLY A 173 -10.04 -29.42 23.71
CA GLY A 173 -11.18 -28.70 24.19
C GLY A 173 -12.24 -28.43 23.13
N LYS A 174 -13.37 -27.87 23.55
CA LYS A 174 -14.61 -27.70 22.75
C LYS A 174 -14.36 -27.18 21.32
N PHE A 175 -13.56 -26.14 21.18
CA PHE A 175 -13.35 -25.49 19.89
C PHE A 175 -12.34 -26.24 19.00
N ALA A 176 -11.33 -26.88 19.59
CA ALA A 176 -10.44 -27.80 18.88
C ALA A 176 -11.24 -29.01 18.36
N ASP A 177 -12.14 -29.57 19.16
CA ASP A 177 -12.99 -30.68 18.75
C ASP A 177 -13.98 -30.26 17.64
N MET A 178 -14.51 -29.04 17.72
CA MET A 178 -15.34 -28.46 16.65
C MET A 178 -14.54 -28.32 15.35
N ARG A 179 -13.30 -27.81 15.39
CA ARG A 179 -12.42 -27.69 14.23
C ARG A 179 -12.14 -29.07 13.61
N LYS A 180 -11.78 -30.06 14.43
CA LYS A 180 -11.55 -31.45 14.00
C LYS A 180 -12.78 -32.04 13.33
N LYS A 181 -13.96 -31.83 13.92
CA LYS A 181 -15.24 -32.27 13.34
C LYS A 181 -15.57 -31.60 12.01
N ASN A 182 -15.11 -30.36 11.81
CA ASN A 182 -15.20 -29.63 10.55
C ASN A 182 -14.17 -30.06 9.51
N GLY A 183 -13.33 -31.07 9.81
CA GLY A 183 -12.36 -31.65 8.85
C GLY A 183 -10.94 -31.11 8.98
N TYR A 184 -10.65 -30.31 10.01
CA TYR A 184 -9.33 -29.72 10.25
C TYR A 184 -8.74 -30.25 11.57
N PRO A 185 -8.08 -31.42 11.56
CA PRO A 185 -7.61 -32.05 12.78
C PRO A 185 -6.50 -31.27 13.48
N ASP A 186 -5.61 -30.63 12.70
CA ASP A 186 -4.46 -29.89 13.21
C ASP A 186 -4.79 -28.42 13.50
N PRO A 187 -4.09 -27.76 14.43
CA PRO A 187 -4.16 -26.33 14.62
C PRO A 187 -3.85 -25.56 13.35
N LEU A 188 -4.56 -24.45 13.13
CA LEU A 188 -4.35 -23.58 11.98
C LEU A 188 -3.10 -22.69 12.16
N ASN A 189 -2.64 -22.54 13.41
CA ASN A 189 -1.44 -21.79 13.80
C ASN A 189 -1.48 -20.30 13.40
N VAL A 190 -2.61 -19.66 13.56
CA VAL A 190 -2.77 -18.23 13.28
C VAL A 190 -2.03 -17.40 14.33
N LYS A 191 -1.08 -16.59 13.88
CA LYS A 191 -0.21 -15.82 14.78
C LYS A 191 -0.68 -14.39 15.00
N ILE A 192 -1.25 -13.72 14.00
CA ILE A 192 -1.51 -12.28 14.02
C ILE A 192 -3.01 -12.02 14.13
N TRP A 193 -3.39 -11.25 15.16
CA TRP A 193 -4.79 -10.98 15.50
C TRP A 193 -4.98 -9.49 15.78
N SER A 194 -5.95 -8.84 15.12
CA SER A 194 -6.37 -7.47 15.44
C SER A 194 -7.61 -7.47 16.33
N VAL A 195 -7.61 -6.63 17.33
CA VAL A 195 -8.77 -6.34 18.18
C VAL A 195 -9.63 -5.28 17.52
N GLY A 196 -10.44 -5.68 16.53
CA GLY A 196 -11.34 -4.78 15.79
C GLY A 196 -10.65 -3.93 14.73
N ASN A 197 -11.46 -3.06 14.10
CA ASN A 197 -11.07 -2.18 13.01
C ASN A 197 -11.50 -0.74 13.29
N GLU A 198 -10.59 0.24 13.14
CA GLU A 198 -10.85 1.70 13.22
C GLU A 198 -11.68 2.12 14.44
N ARG A 199 -11.37 1.55 15.59
CA ARG A 199 -12.02 1.79 16.85
C ARG A 199 -11.22 2.74 17.73
N SER A 200 -11.93 3.48 18.60
CA SER A 200 -11.32 4.43 19.54
C SER A 200 -12.16 4.57 20.81
N GLY A 201 -11.62 5.28 21.78
CA GLY A 201 -12.28 5.58 23.05
C GLY A 201 -11.91 4.60 24.16
N ARG A 202 -12.24 4.99 25.41
CA ARG A 202 -11.79 4.28 26.63
C ARG A 202 -12.30 2.85 26.72
N ASP A 203 -13.56 2.61 26.36
CA ASP A 203 -14.14 1.26 26.39
C ASP A 203 -13.44 0.33 25.39
N TYR A 204 -13.06 0.87 24.23
CA TYR A 204 -12.27 0.12 23.25
C TYR A 204 -10.87 -0.20 23.80
N ILE A 205 -10.18 0.77 24.43
CA ILE A 205 -8.85 0.56 25.03
C ILE A 205 -8.89 -0.53 26.10
N HIS A 206 -9.90 -0.51 26.99
CA HIS A 206 -10.09 -1.57 27.98
C HIS A 206 -10.34 -2.93 27.32
N LYS A 207 -11.14 -2.97 26.24
CA LYS A 207 -11.34 -4.20 25.47
C LYS A 207 -10.02 -4.72 24.86
N VAL A 208 -9.18 -3.84 24.31
CA VAL A 208 -7.85 -4.20 23.79
C VAL A 208 -6.98 -4.83 24.87
N ARG A 209 -6.92 -4.23 26.06
CA ARG A 209 -6.21 -4.79 27.20
C ARG A 209 -6.72 -6.19 27.56
N ASP A 210 -8.03 -6.31 27.76
CA ASP A 210 -8.64 -7.56 28.24
C ASP A 210 -8.53 -8.68 27.18
N ALA A 211 -8.74 -8.35 25.89
CA ALA A 211 -8.58 -9.29 24.79
C ALA A 211 -7.10 -9.69 24.59
N GLY A 212 -6.20 -8.72 24.62
CA GLY A 212 -4.75 -8.97 24.49
C GLY A 212 -4.23 -9.89 25.58
N ASN A 213 -4.57 -9.60 26.84
CA ASN A 213 -4.24 -10.47 27.96
C ASN A 213 -4.78 -11.89 27.75
N ALA A 214 -6.09 -12.01 27.51
CA ALA A 214 -6.74 -13.31 27.37
C ALA A 214 -6.21 -14.13 26.19
N MET A 215 -5.90 -13.51 25.05
CA MET A 215 -5.30 -14.19 23.89
C MET A 215 -3.89 -14.68 24.19
N LYS A 216 -3.04 -13.87 24.86
CA LYS A 216 -1.67 -14.26 25.23
C LYS A 216 -1.62 -15.30 26.33
N GLU A 217 -2.61 -15.35 27.24
CA GLU A 217 -2.77 -16.45 28.20
C GLU A 217 -3.11 -17.77 27.53
N LEU A 218 -3.88 -17.75 26.43
CA LEU A 218 -4.24 -18.94 25.66
C LEU A 218 -3.09 -19.44 24.79
N ASP A 219 -2.39 -18.54 24.14
CA ASP A 219 -1.26 -18.81 23.26
C ASP A 219 -0.28 -17.61 23.32
N SER A 220 0.79 -17.75 24.09
CA SER A 220 1.79 -16.70 24.25
C SER A 220 2.56 -16.35 22.96
N THR A 221 2.35 -17.10 21.89
CA THR A 221 3.01 -16.87 20.59
C THR A 221 2.20 -15.98 19.67
N VAL A 222 0.96 -15.64 20.03
CA VAL A 222 0.14 -14.73 19.21
C VAL A 222 0.66 -13.30 19.31
N LEU A 223 0.54 -12.59 18.20
CA LEU A 223 0.88 -11.19 18.06
C LEU A 223 -0.42 -10.38 17.99
N VAL A 224 -0.54 -9.41 18.87
CA VAL A 224 -1.76 -8.63 19.05
C VAL A 224 -1.60 -7.26 18.40
N THR A 225 -2.56 -6.93 17.53
CA THR A 225 -2.71 -5.62 16.90
C THR A 225 -3.97 -4.93 17.41
N CYS A 226 -4.00 -3.64 17.46
CA CYS A 226 -5.21 -2.87 17.70
C CYS A 226 -5.28 -1.62 16.82
N SER A 227 -6.46 -1.03 16.68
CA SER A 227 -6.62 0.25 16.01
C SER A 227 -5.80 1.32 16.73
N GLY A 228 -4.90 1.95 15.99
CA GLY A 228 -4.06 3.02 16.49
C GLY A 228 -4.46 4.37 15.89
N ILE A 229 -4.19 4.54 14.59
CA ILE A 229 -4.40 5.81 13.90
C ILE A 229 -5.08 5.57 12.53
N HIS A 230 -6.14 6.33 12.28
CA HIS A 230 -6.83 6.35 10.98
C HIS A 230 -7.29 7.76 10.65
N GLY A 231 -7.33 8.10 9.35
CA GLY A 231 -7.83 9.42 8.89
C GLY A 231 -7.11 10.62 9.52
N GLY A 232 -5.81 10.48 9.87
CA GLY A 232 -5.02 11.58 10.43
C GLY A 232 -5.22 11.85 11.92
N SER A 233 -5.99 11.06 12.65
CA SER A 233 -6.15 11.13 14.13
C SER A 233 -4.80 10.99 14.86
N ASN A 234 -4.79 11.09 16.17
CA ASN A 234 -3.67 10.70 17.02
C ASN A 234 -4.02 9.43 17.78
N ILE A 235 -2.99 8.66 18.15
CA ILE A 235 -3.14 7.57 19.13
C ILE A 235 -3.47 8.22 20.48
N ASP A 236 -4.49 7.70 21.19
CA ASP A 236 -4.72 8.08 22.59
C ASP A 236 -3.55 7.53 23.45
N PRO A 237 -2.74 8.37 24.11
CA PRO A 237 -1.61 7.91 24.90
C PRO A 237 -1.98 6.87 25.97
N TYR A 238 -3.20 6.95 26.50
CA TYR A 238 -3.71 5.97 27.46
C TYR A 238 -3.76 4.53 26.90
N LEU A 239 -3.78 4.35 25.58
CA LEU A 239 -3.69 3.02 24.97
C LEU A 239 -2.40 2.32 25.39
N PHE A 240 -1.27 3.04 25.37
CA PHE A 240 0.01 2.47 25.74
C PHE A 240 0.11 2.21 27.27
N GLU A 241 -0.44 3.13 28.07
CA GLU A 241 -0.50 2.98 29.52
C GLU A 241 -1.34 1.75 29.94
N ALA A 242 -2.53 1.60 29.33
CA ALA A 242 -3.51 0.60 29.75
C ALA A 242 -3.31 -0.78 29.13
N ALA A 243 -2.82 -0.86 27.89
CA ALA A 243 -2.78 -2.08 27.10
C ALA A 243 -1.42 -2.36 26.45
N GLY A 244 -0.44 -1.46 26.58
CA GLY A 244 0.84 -1.54 25.86
C GLY A 244 1.60 -2.84 26.09
N GLU A 245 1.53 -3.43 27.29
CA GLU A 245 2.21 -4.69 27.60
C GLU A 245 1.72 -5.89 26.77
N TYR A 246 0.48 -5.84 26.26
CA TYR A 246 -0.12 -6.91 25.46
C TYR A 246 0.02 -6.70 23.95
N LEU A 247 0.47 -5.51 23.51
CA LEU A 247 0.53 -5.14 22.10
C LEU A 247 1.89 -5.43 21.48
N ASP A 248 1.85 -5.96 20.26
CA ASP A 248 3.00 -6.15 19.37
C ASP A 248 2.97 -5.15 18.22
N TYR A 249 1.77 -4.72 17.79
CA TYR A 249 1.57 -3.79 16.69
C TYR A 249 0.55 -2.70 17.03
N ILE A 250 0.76 -1.56 16.42
CA ILE A 250 -0.24 -0.50 16.26
C ILE A 250 -0.65 -0.45 14.79
N SER A 251 -1.94 -0.57 14.53
CA SER A 251 -2.53 -0.42 13.20
C SER A 251 -2.51 1.05 12.78
N ALA A 252 -2.12 1.31 11.54
CA ALA A 252 -2.17 2.62 10.91
C ALA A 252 -2.88 2.50 9.56
N HIS A 253 -3.88 3.37 9.33
CA HIS A 253 -4.65 3.41 8.10
C HIS A 253 -4.57 4.80 7.48
N GLN A 254 -4.30 4.88 6.18
CA GLN A 254 -4.41 6.13 5.45
C GLN A 254 -4.64 5.92 3.96
N TYR A 255 -5.60 6.67 3.44
CA TYR A 255 -5.87 6.87 2.02
C TYR A 255 -5.67 8.35 1.71
N TRP A 256 -4.86 8.68 0.71
CA TRP A 256 -4.46 10.08 0.49
C TRP A 256 -5.39 10.86 -0.41
N ILE A 257 -6.18 10.18 -1.27
CA ILE A 257 -7.30 10.77 -2.00
C ILE A 257 -8.58 10.33 -1.32
N GLU A 258 -9.01 11.14 -0.36
CA GLU A 258 -10.30 10.97 0.30
C GLU A 258 -11.42 11.51 -0.60
N ASN A 259 -12.61 10.93 -0.47
CA ASN A 259 -13.82 11.44 -1.14
C ASN A 259 -13.70 11.65 -2.66
N TRP A 260 -13.05 10.73 -3.38
CA TRP A 260 -13.24 10.74 -4.80
C TRP A 260 -14.73 10.50 -5.23
N GLN A 261 -15.61 10.28 -4.26
CA GLN A 261 -17.06 10.45 -4.33
C GLN A 261 -17.51 11.75 -5.03
N LYS A 262 -16.73 12.82 -4.90
CA LYS A 262 -16.98 14.10 -5.58
C LYS A 262 -16.55 14.09 -7.05
N HIS A 263 -16.13 12.94 -7.57
CA HIS A 263 -16.12 12.56 -8.98
C HIS A 263 -15.14 13.26 -9.91
N SER A 264 -14.09 13.87 -9.39
CA SER A 264 -12.95 14.18 -10.23
C SER A 264 -11.76 13.35 -9.74
N THR A 265 -11.35 12.35 -10.52
CA THR A 265 -10.04 11.77 -10.37
C THR A 265 -9.03 12.91 -10.44
N PRO A 266 -8.25 13.19 -9.40
CA PRO A 266 -7.22 14.21 -9.49
C PRO A 266 -6.28 13.89 -10.63
N ASN A 267 -5.79 14.92 -11.34
CA ASN A 267 -4.79 14.72 -12.37
C ASN A 267 -3.47 14.18 -11.79
N TYR A 268 -2.61 13.68 -12.65
CA TYR A 268 -1.31 13.11 -12.28
C TYR A 268 -0.55 13.98 -11.27
N LEU A 269 -0.39 15.29 -11.58
CA LEU A 269 0.40 16.18 -10.74
C LEU A 269 -0.18 16.32 -9.33
N SER A 270 -1.51 16.42 -9.21
CA SER A 270 -2.18 16.46 -7.90
C SER A 270 -1.97 15.18 -7.09
N CYS A 271 -1.96 14.02 -7.74
CA CYS A 271 -1.65 12.74 -7.10
C CYS A 271 -0.19 12.69 -6.63
N ILE A 272 0.73 13.13 -7.48
CA ILE A 272 2.18 13.12 -7.16
C ILE A 272 2.53 14.06 -6.02
N MET A 273 1.83 15.19 -5.85
CA MET A 273 2.02 16.07 -4.68
C MET A 273 1.73 15.37 -3.34
N LEU A 274 1.05 14.24 -3.35
CA LEU A 274 0.77 13.44 -2.15
C LEU A 274 1.90 12.44 -1.83
N SER A 275 2.86 12.23 -2.73
CA SER A 275 3.85 11.14 -2.64
C SER A 275 4.87 11.26 -1.50
N GLU A 276 5.02 12.44 -0.87
CA GLU A 276 5.85 12.63 0.33
C GLU A 276 5.03 12.66 1.64
N LYS A 277 3.70 12.61 1.54
CA LYS A 277 2.82 12.58 2.73
C LYS A 277 2.97 11.29 3.56
N PRO A 278 3.17 10.09 2.95
CA PRO A 278 3.39 8.86 3.71
C PRO A 278 4.56 8.95 4.69
N GLU A 279 5.70 9.49 4.27
CA GLU A 279 6.87 9.67 5.14
C GLU A 279 6.55 10.50 6.39
N SER A 280 5.84 11.61 6.20
CA SER A 280 5.42 12.49 7.30
C SER A 280 4.42 11.81 8.25
N TYR A 281 3.49 11.04 7.70
CA TYR A 281 2.50 10.29 8.47
C TYR A 281 3.16 9.18 9.30
N ILE A 282 4.04 8.40 8.70
CA ILE A 282 4.82 7.36 9.38
C ILE A 282 5.63 7.95 10.54
N LYS A 283 6.34 9.06 10.31
CA LYS A 283 7.12 9.74 11.37
C LYS A 283 6.25 10.23 12.51
N LYS A 284 5.02 10.71 12.21
CA LYS A 284 4.05 11.10 13.24
C LYS A 284 3.71 9.90 14.15
N VAL A 285 3.46 8.71 13.58
CA VAL A 285 3.15 7.49 14.35
C VAL A 285 4.37 7.05 15.17
N ILE A 286 5.55 7.04 14.56
CA ILE A 286 6.82 6.69 15.23
C ILE A 286 7.04 7.60 16.45
N ASN A 287 6.87 8.90 16.31
CA ASN A 287 7.05 9.85 17.40
C ASN A 287 6.10 9.56 18.58
N GLN A 288 4.87 9.14 18.31
CA GLN A 288 3.91 8.79 19.38
C GLN A 288 4.32 7.50 20.11
N ILE A 289 4.81 6.49 19.37
CA ILE A 289 5.36 5.27 19.98
C ILE A 289 6.60 5.60 20.83
N GLN A 290 7.52 6.40 20.28
CA GLN A 290 8.73 6.81 21.02
C GLN A 290 8.42 7.63 22.27
N SER A 291 7.38 8.44 22.27
CA SER A 291 6.92 9.13 23.49
C SER A 291 6.51 8.12 24.57
N ALA A 292 5.74 7.10 24.22
CA ALA A 292 5.33 6.05 25.15
C ALA A 292 6.52 5.21 25.65
N GLU A 293 7.54 4.98 24.81
CA GLU A 293 8.79 4.33 25.20
C GLU A 293 9.56 5.18 26.24
N ILE A 294 9.65 6.50 26.03
CA ILE A 294 10.33 7.44 26.94
C ILE A 294 9.60 7.56 28.26
N GLU A 295 8.27 7.57 28.23
CA GLU A 295 7.40 7.63 29.41
C GLU A 295 7.39 6.30 30.20
N GLY A 296 7.93 5.21 29.62
CA GLY A 296 8.03 3.90 30.26
C GLY A 296 6.75 3.08 30.22
N HIS A 297 5.78 3.45 29.39
CA HIS A 297 4.55 2.68 29.18
C HIS A 297 4.78 1.39 28.39
N ILE A 298 5.79 1.37 27.53
CA ILE A 298 6.19 0.22 26.70
C ILE A 298 7.73 0.14 26.64
N ASN A 299 8.26 -1.04 26.35
CA ASN A 299 9.69 -1.23 26.15
C ASN A 299 10.12 -0.68 24.78
N LYS A 300 11.37 -0.20 24.71
CA LYS A 300 11.94 0.31 23.45
C LYS A 300 11.92 -0.75 22.35
N GLY A 301 11.30 -0.41 21.21
CA GLY A 301 11.20 -1.27 20.04
C GLY A 301 10.23 -2.44 20.18
N GLN A 302 9.45 -2.51 21.27
CA GLN A 302 8.44 -3.54 21.50
C GLN A 302 7.34 -3.45 20.46
N ILE A 303 6.71 -2.29 20.32
CA ILE A 303 5.58 -2.09 19.42
C ILE A 303 6.07 -1.66 18.04
N LYS A 304 5.59 -2.36 17.02
CA LYS A 304 5.82 -2.04 15.62
C LYS A 304 4.56 -1.44 14.98
N ILE A 305 4.71 -0.86 13.81
CA ILE A 305 3.61 -0.33 13.03
C ILE A 305 3.20 -1.37 12.00
N ALA A 306 1.95 -1.78 12.04
CA ALA A 306 1.26 -2.42 10.95
C ALA A 306 0.52 -1.33 10.16
N PHE A 307 1.05 -0.93 9.00
CA PHE A 307 0.33 -0.04 8.11
C PHE A 307 -0.67 -0.87 7.29
N ASP A 308 -1.64 -1.44 7.98
CA ASP A 308 -2.43 -2.56 7.50
C ASP A 308 -3.66 -2.19 6.66
N GLU A 309 -3.82 -0.87 6.36
CA GLU A 309 -4.62 -0.36 5.25
C GLU A 309 -3.94 0.86 4.62
N TRP A 310 -3.48 0.72 3.37
CA TRP A 310 -2.98 1.85 2.61
C TRP A 310 -3.34 1.76 1.13
N ASN A 311 -3.62 2.89 0.50
CA ASN A 311 -3.67 3.06 -0.96
C ASN A 311 -3.64 4.56 -1.29
N LEU A 312 -3.28 4.94 -2.53
CA LEU A 312 -3.44 6.30 -2.99
C LEU A 312 -4.92 6.72 -2.91
N ARG A 313 -5.83 5.86 -3.35
CA ARG A 313 -7.27 6.13 -3.45
C ARG A 313 -8.06 5.33 -2.44
N SER A 314 -8.99 5.99 -1.74
CA SER A 314 -10.01 5.29 -0.98
C SER A 314 -11.14 4.80 -1.91
N TRP A 315 -11.92 3.84 -1.45
CA TRP A 315 -13.19 3.47 -2.07
C TRP A 315 -14.35 4.25 -1.47
N HIS A 316 -15.49 4.23 -2.16
CA HIS A 316 -16.70 4.88 -1.66
C HIS A 316 -17.39 4.01 -0.60
N HIS A 317 -17.44 4.50 0.63
CA HIS A 317 -18.28 3.89 1.67
C HIS A 317 -19.73 4.37 1.47
N PRO A 318 -20.71 3.47 1.38
CA PRO A 318 -22.10 3.86 1.15
C PRO A 318 -22.73 4.68 2.29
N GLY A 319 -22.08 4.75 3.45
CA GLY A 319 -22.55 5.58 4.55
C GLY A 319 -23.76 5.04 5.29
N PHE A 320 -24.01 3.73 5.21
CA PHE A 320 -25.09 3.09 5.96
C PHE A 320 -24.90 3.30 7.46
N GLN A 321 -26.01 3.57 8.15
CA GLN A 321 -25.97 3.67 9.59
C GLN A 321 -25.76 2.28 10.20
N ARG A 322 -25.02 2.23 11.32
CA ARG A 322 -24.80 0.98 12.04
C ARG A 322 -26.12 0.44 12.56
N PHE A 323 -26.32 -0.88 12.42
CA PHE A 323 -27.44 -1.63 12.97
C PHE A 323 -28.82 -1.42 12.32
N GLU A 324 -28.91 -0.77 11.18
CA GLU A 324 -30.13 -0.69 10.39
C GLU A 324 -30.16 -1.81 9.35
N LYS A 325 -31.31 -2.46 9.19
CA LYS A 325 -31.51 -3.43 8.12
C LYS A 325 -31.52 -2.68 6.78
N VAL A 326 -30.69 -3.11 5.86
CA VAL A 326 -30.60 -2.52 4.53
C VAL A 326 -31.75 -3.03 3.66
N ASP A 327 -32.56 -2.12 3.09
CA ASP A 327 -33.52 -2.48 2.05
C ASP A 327 -32.84 -2.40 0.66
N TYR A 328 -32.44 -3.53 0.14
CA TYR A 328 -31.78 -3.64 -1.17
C TYR A 328 -32.69 -3.30 -2.37
N ASN A 329 -33.98 -3.06 -2.16
CA ASN A 329 -34.92 -2.60 -3.18
C ASN A 329 -35.09 -1.07 -3.15
N ASP A 330 -34.57 -0.39 -2.13
CA ASP A 330 -34.62 1.07 -2.04
C ASP A 330 -33.73 1.68 -3.15
N PRO A 331 -34.29 2.57 -4.02
CA PRO A 331 -33.53 3.23 -5.08
C PRO A 331 -32.31 4.03 -4.59
N GLU A 332 -32.38 4.65 -3.40
CA GLU A 332 -31.23 5.38 -2.84
C GLU A 332 -30.13 4.42 -2.37
N ILE A 333 -30.48 3.30 -1.77
CA ILE A 333 -29.51 2.24 -1.42
C ILE A 333 -28.86 1.68 -2.68
N ILE A 334 -29.62 1.37 -3.73
CA ILE A 334 -29.11 0.92 -5.02
C ILE A 334 -28.13 1.94 -5.61
N LYS A 335 -28.43 3.23 -5.52
CA LYS A 335 -27.56 4.31 -5.99
C LYS A 335 -26.24 4.37 -5.22
N LEU A 336 -26.25 4.21 -3.90
CA LEU A 336 -25.07 4.18 -3.06
C LEU A 336 -24.17 2.96 -3.37
N ILE A 337 -24.80 1.78 -3.56
CA ILE A 337 -24.08 0.56 -3.95
C ILE A 337 -23.43 0.74 -5.33
N LYS A 338 -24.15 1.28 -6.31
CA LYS A 338 -23.62 1.58 -7.64
C LYS A 338 -22.47 2.59 -7.60
N ALA A 339 -22.54 3.58 -6.71
CA ALA A 339 -21.45 4.55 -6.53
C ALA A 339 -20.19 3.87 -5.96
N ARG A 340 -20.34 2.96 -4.99
CA ARG A 340 -19.25 2.14 -4.45
C ARG A 340 -18.52 1.36 -5.57
N ASP A 341 -19.29 0.77 -6.49
CA ASP A 341 -18.76 -0.12 -7.52
C ASP A 341 -18.10 0.63 -8.70
N LYS A 342 -18.21 1.96 -8.78
CA LYS A 342 -17.50 2.77 -9.78
C LYS A 342 -15.97 2.68 -9.66
N SER A 343 -15.44 2.32 -8.49
CA SER A 343 -14.01 2.09 -8.29
C SER A 343 -13.44 0.94 -9.12
N LEU A 344 -14.29 0.16 -9.78
CA LEU A 344 -13.85 -0.91 -10.67
C LEU A 344 -13.36 -0.42 -12.06
N ASP A 345 -13.64 0.83 -12.45
CA ASP A 345 -13.20 1.41 -13.73
C ASP A 345 -11.66 1.39 -13.84
N PRO A 346 -11.07 0.64 -14.78
CA PRO A 346 -9.63 0.51 -14.90
C PRO A 346 -8.92 1.81 -15.29
N SER A 347 -9.57 2.72 -16.00
CA SER A 347 -8.98 3.99 -16.46
C SER A 347 -8.58 4.94 -15.32
N ILE A 348 -9.06 4.68 -14.11
CA ILE A 348 -8.70 5.44 -12.91
C ILE A 348 -7.24 5.19 -12.50
N TYR A 349 -6.72 3.96 -12.72
CA TYR A 349 -5.46 3.47 -12.14
C TYR A 349 -4.30 3.61 -13.14
N ASN A 350 -3.81 4.83 -13.27
CA ASN A 350 -2.75 5.20 -14.22
C ASN A 350 -1.35 5.24 -13.55
N LEU A 351 -0.37 5.87 -14.19
CA LEU A 351 0.99 5.95 -13.65
C LEU A 351 1.11 6.71 -12.33
N SER A 352 0.13 7.56 -11.97
CA SER A 352 0.16 8.19 -10.64
C SER A 352 0.04 7.17 -9.51
N ASP A 353 -0.75 6.11 -9.71
CA ASP A 353 -0.91 5.03 -8.72
C ASP A 353 0.37 4.20 -8.59
N ALA A 354 1.05 3.93 -9.71
CA ALA A 354 2.34 3.24 -9.70
C ALA A 354 3.42 4.00 -8.94
N LEU A 355 3.61 5.29 -9.27
CA LEU A 355 4.69 6.09 -8.69
C LEU A 355 4.41 6.52 -7.25
N PHE A 356 3.13 6.73 -6.90
CA PHE A 356 2.74 6.92 -5.52
C PHE A 356 3.04 5.66 -4.69
N SER A 357 2.68 4.48 -5.19
CA SER A 357 2.94 3.21 -4.51
C SER A 357 4.45 2.98 -4.31
N ALA A 358 5.27 3.30 -5.31
CA ALA A 358 6.73 3.26 -5.19
C ALA A 358 7.22 4.17 -4.05
N SER A 359 6.72 5.40 -3.99
CA SER A 359 7.10 6.37 -2.95
C SER A 359 6.61 5.97 -1.56
N PHE A 360 5.43 5.36 -1.46
CA PHE A 360 4.92 4.79 -0.21
C PHE A 360 5.83 3.66 0.28
N LEU A 361 6.15 2.72 -0.58
CA LEU A 361 7.03 1.59 -0.25
C LEU A 361 8.44 2.06 0.12
N ASN A 362 8.98 3.07 -0.59
CA ASN A 362 10.24 3.70 -0.20
C ASN A 362 10.17 4.30 1.21
N SER A 363 9.05 4.93 1.57
CA SER A 363 8.85 5.47 2.92
C SER A 363 8.80 4.36 3.99
N CYS A 364 8.16 3.23 3.69
CA CYS A 364 8.17 2.06 4.58
C CYS A 364 9.58 1.50 4.76
N LEU A 365 10.33 1.34 3.66
CA LEU A 365 11.70 0.84 3.68
C LEU A 365 12.64 1.75 4.48
N ARG A 366 12.57 3.08 4.30
CA ARG A 366 13.36 4.05 5.09
C ARG A 366 13.07 3.97 6.58
N ASN A 367 11.86 3.57 6.97
CA ASN A 367 11.42 3.49 8.35
C ASN A 367 11.26 2.03 8.85
N SER A 368 12.01 1.09 8.26
CA SER A 368 11.90 -0.36 8.53
C SER A 368 12.20 -0.78 9.97
N ASP A 369 12.81 0.08 10.78
CA ASP A 369 12.97 -0.14 12.22
C ASP A 369 11.63 -0.19 12.97
N TYR A 370 10.62 0.54 12.47
CA TYR A 370 9.28 0.61 13.06
C TYR A 370 8.20 0.00 12.16
N ILE A 371 8.25 0.22 10.83
CA ILE A 371 7.29 -0.37 9.88
C ILE A 371 7.73 -1.78 9.55
N THR A 372 7.01 -2.76 10.05
CA THR A 372 7.31 -4.17 9.77
C THR A 372 6.20 -4.89 9.02
N MET A 373 5.08 -4.21 8.76
CA MET A 373 3.95 -4.70 7.99
C MET A 373 3.29 -3.53 7.25
N ALA A 374 2.91 -3.75 5.98
CA ALA A 374 2.05 -2.82 5.25
C ALA A 374 1.18 -3.61 4.27
N ASN A 375 -0.15 -3.42 4.35
CA ASN A 375 -1.10 -4.16 3.54
C ASN A 375 -1.81 -3.20 2.58
N ILE A 376 -1.59 -3.39 1.28
CA ILE A 376 -2.35 -2.63 0.29
C ILE A 376 -3.83 -2.99 0.40
N ALA A 377 -4.67 -2.00 0.44
CA ALA A 377 -6.09 -2.16 0.68
C ALA A 377 -6.94 -1.59 -0.48
N PRO A 378 -7.71 -2.44 -1.14
CA PRO A 378 -7.65 -3.90 -1.07
C PRO A 378 -6.57 -4.49 -1.98
N LEU A 379 -6.38 -5.81 -1.90
CA LEU A 379 -5.44 -6.54 -2.77
C LEU A 379 -6.06 -6.84 -4.15
N VAL A 380 -7.37 -7.07 -4.19
CA VAL A 380 -8.12 -7.49 -5.39
C VAL A 380 -9.34 -6.61 -5.57
N ASN A 381 -9.60 -6.21 -6.79
CA ASN A 381 -10.72 -5.37 -7.19
C ASN A 381 -10.77 -4.00 -6.50
N GLN A 382 -11.90 -3.30 -6.53
CA GLN A 382 -12.01 -1.93 -6.02
C GLN A 382 -10.79 -1.08 -6.44
N THR A 383 -10.07 -0.50 -5.48
CA THR A 383 -8.84 0.27 -5.72
C THR A 383 -7.57 -0.59 -5.72
N GLY A 384 -7.71 -1.90 -5.68
CA GLY A 384 -6.61 -2.85 -5.59
C GLY A 384 -5.77 -2.98 -6.87
N PRO A 385 -4.56 -3.52 -6.74
CA PRO A 385 -3.64 -3.68 -7.87
C PRO A 385 -4.09 -4.71 -8.90
N LEU A 386 -4.93 -5.67 -8.52
CA LEU A 386 -5.41 -6.73 -9.41
C LEU A 386 -6.90 -6.57 -9.66
N TYR A 387 -7.27 -6.31 -10.91
CA TYR A 387 -8.67 -6.29 -11.36
C TYR A 387 -9.05 -7.67 -11.90
N VAL A 388 -10.15 -8.22 -11.37
CA VAL A 388 -10.68 -9.54 -11.74
C VAL A 388 -12.01 -9.38 -12.45
N HIS A 389 -12.13 -10.02 -13.60
CA HIS A 389 -13.36 -10.04 -14.39
C HIS A 389 -13.73 -11.48 -14.82
N PRO A 390 -14.93 -11.75 -15.37
CA PRO A 390 -15.37 -13.12 -15.62
C PRO A 390 -14.43 -13.95 -16.53
N ASN A 391 -13.69 -13.29 -17.42
CA ASN A 391 -12.86 -13.97 -18.42
C ASN A 391 -11.35 -13.89 -18.13
N GLY A 392 -10.94 -13.35 -16.96
CA GLY A 392 -9.51 -13.22 -16.64
C GLY A 392 -9.23 -12.11 -15.64
N ILE A 393 -8.02 -11.57 -15.72
CA ILE A 393 -7.49 -10.55 -14.82
C ILE A 393 -6.82 -9.42 -15.58
N VAL A 394 -6.72 -8.24 -14.95
CA VAL A 394 -5.88 -7.13 -15.41
C VAL A 394 -4.96 -6.69 -14.28
N LYS A 395 -3.66 -6.71 -14.53
CA LYS A 395 -2.64 -6.16 -13.63
C LYS A 395 -2.61 -4.64 -13.82
N ARG A 396 -3.09 -3.88 -12.83
CA ARG A 396 -3.07 -2.43 -12.87
C ARG A 396 -1.63 -1.90 -12.68
N THR A 397 -1.40 -0.63 -12.93
CA THR A 397 -0.05 -0.05 -12.92
C THR A 397 0.69 -0.24 -11.60
N HIS A 398 0.01 -0.11 -10.46
CA HIS A 398 0.59 -0.33 -9.13
C HIS A 398 0.81 -1.81 -8.78
N PHE A 399 0.17 -2.77 -9.48
CA PHE A 399 0.55 -4.18 -9.41
C PHE A 399 2.01 -4.34 -9.82
N HIS A 400 2.38 -3.78 -10.95
CA HIS A 400 3.73 -3.87 -11.48
C HIS A 400 4.76 -3.17 -10.59
N THR A 401 4.38 -2.10 -9.90
CA THR A 401 5.25 -1.50 -8.89
C THR A 401 5.58 -2.48 -7.77
N ILE A 402 4.55 -3.12 -7.17
CA ILE A 402 4.77 -4.09 -6.09
C ILE A 402 5.57 -5.29 -6.62
N GLU A 403 5.21 -5.81 -7.80
CA GLU A 403 5.93 -6.89 -8.48
C GLU A 403 7.43 -6.58 -8.63
N MET A 404 7.78 -5.38 -9.10
CA MET A 404 9.18 -4.95 -9.23
C MET A 404 9.87 -4.89 -7.87
N TYR A 405 9.22 -4.35 -6.84
CA TYR A 405 9.82 -4.24 -5.51
C TYR A 405 10.11 -5.61 -4.89
N VAL A 406 9.16 -6.53 -4.92
CA VAL A 406 9.34 -7.87 -4.31
C VAL A 406 10.32 -8.75 -5.06
N ASN A 407 10.52 -8.51 -6.36
CA ASN A 407 11.37 -9.35 -7.20
C ASN A 407 12.76 -8.77 -7.44
N GLU A 408 12.92 -7.44 -7.41
CA GLU A 408 14.16 -6.78 -7.83
C GLU A 408 14.96 -6.18 -6.66
N LEU A 409 14.32 -5.91 -5.49
CA LEU A 409 15.04 -5.35 -4.35
C LEU A 409 15.79 -6.43 -3.56
N GLU A 410 16.91 -6.03 -2.98
CA GLU A 410 17.70 -6.84 -2.03
C GLU A 410 17.13 -6.71 -0.60
N LYS A 411 17.58 -7.55 0.33
CA LYS A 411 16.95 -7.72 1.66
C LYS A 411 17.34 -6.69 2.73
N TYR A 412 18.32 -5.82 2.47
CA TYR A 412 18.82 -4.84 3.44
C TYR A 412 18.73 -3.45 2.86
N VAL A 413 18.11 -2.53 3.55
CA VAL A 413 18.00 -1.12 3.15
C VAL A 413 19.26 -0.37 3.55
N SER A 414 19.85 0.35 2.60
CA SER A 414 20.94 1.30 2.84
C SER A 414 20.40 2.73 2.91
N ASN A 415 20.98 3.54 3.76
CA ASN A 415 20.64 4.95 3.85
C ASN A 415 20.92 5.66 2.52
N THR A 416 19.95 6.43 2.04
CA THR A 416 20.00 7.10 0.73
C THR A 416 19.61 8.56 0.91
N GLU A 417 20.53 9.46 0.58
CA GLU A 417 20.30 10.91 0.58
C GLU A 417 19.88 11.37 -0.83
N ILE A 418 18.90 12.26 -0.88
CA ILE A 418 18.33 12.78 -2.12
C ILE A 418 18.33 14.30 -2.08
N ILE A 419 18.94 14.93 -3.09
CA ILE A 419 18.91 16.37 -3.32
C ILE A 419 18.51 16.59 -4.78
N GLY A 420 17.45 17.35 -5.04
CA GLY A 420 17.00 17.54 -6.41
C GLY A 420 16.06 18.73 -6.58
N SER A 421 15.79 19.01 -7.84
CA SER A 421 14.77 19.99 -8.25
C SER A 421 13.43 19.67 -7.59
N LYS A 422 12.60 20.69 -7.42
CA LYS A 422 11.24 20.52 -6.90
C LYS A 422 10.22 20.57 -8.03
N LEU A 423 9.24 19.71 -7.94
CA LEU A 423 8.04 19.70 -8.75
C LEU A 423 6.94 20.41 -7.97
N THR A 424 6.19 21.30 -8.60
CA THR A 424 5.12 22.06 -7.94
C THR A 424 3.83 22.09 -8.77
N ASN A 425 2.70 22.15 -8.09
CA ASN A 425 1.39 22.42 -8.69
C ASN A 425 0.90 23.85 -8.40
N GLY A 426 1.78 24.72 -7.91
CA GLY A 426 1.47 26.08 -7.50
C GLY A 426 1.00 26.23 -6.05
N LYS A 427 0.59 25.13 -5.39
CA LYS A 427 0.16 25.09 -3.99
C LYS A 427 1.11 24.24 -3.14
N ASP A 428 1.41 23.05 -3.61
CA ASP A 428 2.27 22.07 -2.94
C ASP A 428 3.53 21.85 -3.78
N SER A 429 4.58 21.31 -3.17
CA SER A 429 5.80 20.93 -3.88
C SER A 429 6.39 19.66 -3.28
N VAL A 430 6.95 18.80 -4.15
CA VAL A 430 7.65 17.57 -3.80
C VAL A 430 8.99 17.50 -4.53
N SER A 431 9.90 16.64 -4.10
CA SER A 431 11.10 16.35 -4.87
C SER A 431 10.73 15.72 -6.22
N VAL A 432 11.40 16.10 -7.28
CA VAL A 432 11.20 15.51 -8.61
C VAL A 432 11.56 14.02 -8.64
N ILE A 433 12.44 13.59 -7.74
CA ILE A 433 12.88 12.20 -7.59
C ILE A 433 12.59 11.68 -6.21
N ASP A 434 12.30 10.39 -6.13
CA ASP A 434 12.45 9.58 -4.92
C ASP A 434 13.37 8.41 -5.20
N ALA A 435 14.09 7.93 -4.18
CA ALA A 435 15.01 6.82 -4.34
C ALA A 435 15.18 6.03 -3.06
N ILE A 436 15.46 4.74 -3.22
CA ILE A 436 15.90 3.85 -2.14
C ILE A 436 16.95 2.89 -2.69
N ALA A 437 17.94 2.56 -1.89
CA ALA A 437 18.93 1.55 -2.23
C ALA A 437 18.81 0.37 -1.28
N THR A 438 18.93 -0.82 -1.83
CA THR A 438 18.98 -2.07 -1.07
C THR A 438 20.21 -2.89 -1.45
N VAL A 439 20.65 -3.75 -0.55
CA VAL A 439 21.86 -4.55 -0.72
C VAL A 439 21.68 -5.96 -0.17
N ASP A 440 22.40 -6.93 -0.72
CA ASP A 440 22.43 -8.29 -0.19
C ASP A 440 23.23 -8.33 1.14
N LYS A 441 23.08 -9.44 1.88
CA LYS A 441 23.77 -9.64 3.17
C LYS A 441 25.31 -9.52 3.07
N LYS A 442 25.88 -9.74 1.87
CA LYS A 442 27.32 -9.71 1.65
C LYS A 442 27.83 -8.33 1.22
N GLY A 443 26.94 -7.35 1.03
CA GLY A 443 27.30 -6.03 0.54
C GLY A 443 27.75 -5.97 -0.93
N LYS A 444 27.41 -7.00 -1.74
CA LYS A 444 27.93 -7.17 -3.11
C LYS A 444 26.91 -6.89 -4.19
N LYS A 445 25.64 -7.22 -3.96
CA LYS A 445 24.55 -7.00 -4.91
C LYS A 445 23.72 -5.86 -4.41
N TRP A 446 23.53 -4.86 -5.25
CA TRP A 446 22.74 -3.67 -4.94
C TRP A 446 21.60 -3.55 -5.92
N ALA A 447 20.46 -3.11 -5.43
CA ALA A 447 19.33 -2.66 -6.23
C ALA A 447 18.97 -1.23 -5.83
N ILE A 448 18.89 -0.33 -6.81
CA ILE A 448 18.59 1.09 -6.60
C ILE A 448 17.28 1.39 -7.30
N SER A 449 16.22 1.69 -6.54
CA SER A 449 14.97 2.20 -7.08
C SER A 449 15.06 3.71 -7.25
N LEU A 450 14.77 4.20 -8.45
CA LEU A 450 14.78 5.60 -8.86
C LEU A 450 13.41 5.95 -9.45
N VAL A 451 12.70 6.88 -8.82
CA VAL A 451 11.34 7.29 -9.21
C VAL A 451 11.39 8.70 -9.75
N ASN A 452 11.40 8.87 -11.09
CA ASN A 452 11.23 10.18 -11.70
C ASN A 452 9.75 10.57 -11.71
N ARG A 453 9.38 11.56 -10.93
CA ARG A 453 8.00 12.05 -10.77
C ARG A 453 7.61 13.13 -11.79
N HIS A 454 8.55 13.61 -12.62
CA HIS A 454 8.24 14.67 -13.59
C HIS A 454 7.28 14.17 -14.67
N PRO A 455 6.21 14.92 -15.02
CA PRO A 455 5.19 14.45 -15.94
C PRO A 455 5.67 14.32 -17.39
N SER A 456 6.68 15.09 -17.82
CA SER A 456 7.05 15.20 -19.25
C SER A 456 8.55 15.25 -19.53
N GLU A 457 9.39 15.54 -18.51
CA GLU A 457 10.81 15.78 -18.73
C GLU A 457 11.69 14.62 -18.24
N ASN A 458 12.73 14.32 -19.00
CA ASN A 458 13.82 13.48 -18.53
C ASN A 458 14.52 14.15 -17.33
N LEU A 459 14.88 13.33 -16.36
CA LEU A 459 15.63 13.75 -15.19
C LEU A 459 17.10 13.36 -15.34
N GLU A 460 17.99 14.33 -15.32
CA GLU A 460 19.42 14.07 -15.17
C GLU A 460 19.73 13.75 -13.70
N CYS A 461 20.01 12.47 -13.43
CA CYS A 461 20.26 11.99 -12.08
C CYS A 461 21.75 11.62 -11.91
N THR A 462 22.41 12.24 -10.93
CA THR A 462 23.77 11.84 -10.53
C THR A 462 23.67 10.85 -9.37
N VAL A 463 24.21 9.65 -9.55
CA VAL A 463 24.24 8.59 -8.53
C VAL A 463 25.65 8.40 -8.00
N THR A 464 25.79 8.48 -6.68
CA THR A 464 27.06 8.28 -5.95
C THR A 464 26.90 7.13 -4.96
N MET A 465 27.85 6.22 -4.93
CA MET A 465 27.93 5.13 -3.95
C MET A 465 29.14 5.33 -3.04
N GLY A 466 28.88 5.71 -1.78
CA GLY A 466 29.91 6.25 -0.90
C GLY A 466 30.50 7.53 -1.48
N ASN A 467 31.79 7.50 -1.76
CA ASN A 467 32.52 8.63 -2.36
C ASN A 467 32.77 8.45 -3.88
N LYS A 468 32.23 7.42 -4.52
CA LYS A 468 32.47 7.12 -5.93
C LYS A 468 31.26 7.41 -6.78
N LEU A 469 31.45 8.14 -7.86
CA LEU A 469 30.46 8.32 -8.92
C LEU A 469 30.22 6.97 -9.64
N LEU A 470 28.97 6.58 -9.82
CA LEU A 470 28.64 5.36 -10.53
C LEU A 470 29.02 5.47 -12.01
N ASN A 471 29.76 4.51 -12.54
CA ASN A 471 30.19 4.49 -13.93
C ASN A 471 30.04 3.09 -14.52
N GLY A 472 29.57 3.01 -15.75
CA GLY A 472 29.39 1.74 -16.43
C GLY A 472 28.00 1.56 -17.02
N THR A 473 27.73 0.35 -17.51
CA THR A 473 26.44 -0.05 -18.03
C THR A 473 25.88 -1.14 -17.13
N TYR A 474 24.65 -0.97 -16.67
CA TYR A 474 24.01 -1.83 -15.68
C TYR A 474 22.65 -2.29 -16.18
N LYS A 475 22.29 -3.52 -15.85
CA LYS A 475 20.93 -4.03 -16.06
C LYS A 475 19.94 -3.25 -15.21
N ALA A 476 18.81 -2.97 -15.77
CA ALA A 476 17.72 -2.29 -15.08
C ALA A 476 16.36 -2.79 -15.56
N LYS A 477 15.35 -2.55 -14.74
CA LYS A 477 13.95 -2.76 -15.10
C LYS A 477 13.21 -1.43 -14.94
N ILE A 478 12.40 -1.06 -15.94
CA ILE A 478 11.66 0.19 -15.94
C ILE A 478 10.15 -0.04 -16.11
N LEU A 479 9.36 0.72 -15.35
CA LEU A 479 7.92 0.88 -15.52
C LEU A 479 7.64 2.33 -15.90
N THR A 480 7.04 2.53 -17.07
CA THR A 480 6.61 3.83 -17.59
C THR A 480 5.52 3.60 -18.65
N GLY A 481 4.91 4.66 -19.15
CA GLY A 481 3.92 4.64 -20.21
C GLY A 481 4.17 5.72 -21.25
N GLU A 482 3.32 5.79 -22.28
CA GLU A 482 3.38 6.85 -23.30
C GLU A 482 3.01 8.22 -22.73
N SER A 483 2.17 8.23 -21.70
CA SER A 483 1.77 9.44 -20.97
C SER A 483 1.51 9.14 -19.49
N THR A 484 1.34 10.17 -18.70
CA THR A 484 0.97 10.07 -17.27
C THR A 484 -0.36 9.36 -17.04
N ASP A 485 -1.24 9.37 -18.04
CA ASP A 485 -2.59 8.79 -17.97
C ASP A 485 -2.64 7.35 -18.53
N SER A 486 -1.49 6.78 -18.92
CA SER A 486 -1.42 5.39 -19.38
C SER A 486 -1.84 4.41 -18.27
N TYR A 487 -2.70 3.45 -18.62
CA TYR A 487 -3.26 2.45 -17.72
C TYR A 487 -3.45 1.10 -18.44
N ASN A 488 -3.77 0.07 -17.70
CA ASN A 488 -4.10 -1.25 -18.25
C ASN A 488 -5.60 -1.53 -18.12
N ASP A 489 -6.21 -2.10 -19.14
CA ASP A 489 -7.60 -2.55 -19.18
C ASP A 489 -7.73 -3.95 -19.78
N ILE A 490 -8.99 -4.41 -19.98
CA ILE A 490 -9.27 -5.75 -20.53
C ILE A 490 -8.78 -5.86 -21.98
N GLU A 491 -8.86 -4.79 -22.77
CA GLU A 491 -8.48 -4.77 -24.18
C GLU A 491 -6.97 -4.60 -24.34
N HIS A 492 -6.33 -3.89 -23.40
CA HIS A 492 -4.91 -3.56 -23.42
C HIS A 492 -4.24 -3.90 -22.06
N PRO A 493 -4.18 -5.19 -21.66
CA PRO A 493 -3.79 -5.59 -20.30
C PRO A 493 -2.30 -5.38 -20.00
N ASN A 494 -1.47 -5.09 -20.99
CA ASN A 494 -0.02 -4.91 -20.87
C ASN A 494 0.48 -3.59 -21.46
N GLN A 495 -0.38 -2.57 -21.61
CA GLN A 495 0.03 -1.26 -22.12
C GLN A 495 1.10 -0.61 -21.23
N VAL A 496 0.94 -0.76 -19.92
CA VAL A 496 1.95 -0.40 -18.93
C VAL A 496 2.45 -1.68 -18.26
N SER A 497 3.68 -2.05 -18.53
CA SER A 497 4.33 -3.24 -17.98
C SER A 497 5.82 -3.03 -17.81
N PRO A 498 6.49 -3.73 -16.86
CA PRO A 498 7.91 -3.64 -16.66
C PRO A 498 8.69 -4.08 -17.91
N LYS A 499 9.73 -3.32 -18.26
CA LYS A 499 10.63 -3.63 -19.38
C LYS A 499 12.07 -3.69 -18.91
N GLU A 500 12.81 -4.69 -19.36
CA GLU A 500 14.25 -4.78 -19.13
C GLU A 500 15.01 -3.82 -20.06
N LEU A 501 16.05 -3.21 -19.56
CA LEU A 501 16.95 -2.34 -20.32
C LEU A 501 18.35 -2.33 -19.71
N GLU A 502 19.29 -1.76 -20.45
CA GLU A 502 20.61 -1.39 -19.94
C GLU A 502 20.70 0.11 -19.77
N LEU A 503 21.15 0.55 -18.59
CA LEU A 503 21.38 1.96 -18.29
C LEU A 503 22.88 2.26 -18.24
N LYS A 504 23.28 3.29 -18.97
CA LYS A 504 24.68 3.76 -18.99
C LYS A 504 24.85 4.96 -18.08
N PHE A 505 25.71 4.82 -17.09
CA PHE A 505 26.17 5.89 -16.21
C PHE A 505 27.51 6.42 -16.70
N LYS A 506 27.62 7.74 -16.83
CA LYS A 506 28.84 8.43 -17.18
C LYS A 506 29.14 9.53 -16.16
N ASN A 507 30.22 9.39 -15.40
CA ASN A 507 30.53 10.28 -14.28
C ASN A 507 29.37 10.42 -13.29
N GLY A 508 28.72 9.32 -12.94
CA GLY A 508 27.55 9.27 -12.06
C GLY A 508 26.23 9.61 -12.74
N ILE A 509 26.24 10.21 -13.91
CA ILE A 509 25.05 10.75 -14.55
C ILE A 509 24.32 9.67 -15.36
N VAL A 510 23.01 9.59 -15.15
CA VAL A 510 22.04 8.80 -15.93
C VAL A 510 20.84 9.66 -16.29
N GLN A 511 20.22 9.40 -17.44
CA GLN A 511 18.96 10.02 -17.85
C GLN A 511 17.80 9.08 -17.52
N LEU A 512 16.87 9.55 -16.69
CA LEU A 512 15.66 8.81 -16.31
C LEU A 512 14.46 9.36 -17.10
N PRO A 513 13.72 8.51 -17.83
CA PRO A 513 12.52 8.96 -18.54
C PRO A 513 11.50 9.61 -17.60
N PRO A 514 10.60 10.49 -18.10
CA PRO A 514 9.55 11.08 -17.30
C PRO A 514 8.60 10.01 -16.75
N HIS A 515 7.87 10.33 -15.67
CA HIS A 515 6.85 9.49 -15.03
C HIS A 515 7.24 8.01 -14.98
N SER A 516 8.44 7.71 -14.46
CA SER A 516 9.00 6.35 -14.48
C SER A 516 9.47 5.87 -13.10
N LEU A 517 9.34 4.55 -12.89
CA LEU A 517 10.03 3.80 -11.86
C LEU A 517 11.12 2.96 -12.52
N THR A 518 12.36 3.12 -12.10
CA THR A 518 13.50 2.36 -12.62
C THR A 518 14.24 1.68 -11.47
N ILE A 519 14.46 0.37 -11.55
CA ILE A 519 15.30 -0.37 -10.59
C ILE A 519 16.56 -0.82 -11.31
N VAL A 520 17.71 -0.39 -10.79
CA VAL A 520 19.05 -0.66 -11.37
C VAL A 520 19.78 -1.68 -10.52
N HIS A 521 20.37 -2.70 -11.14
CA HIS A 521 21.14 -3.73 -10.48
C HIS A 521 22.64 -3.50 -10.64
N ILE A 522 23.37 -3.52 -9.51
CA ILE A 522 24.82 -3.31 -9.47
C ILE A 522 25.46 -4.52 -8.80
N GLU A 523 26.28 -5.24 -9.54
CA GLU A 523 27.07 -6.35 -9.05
C GLU A 523 28.52 -5.90 -8.90
N SER A 524 29.00 -5.66 -7.68
CA SER A 524 30.31 -5.13 -7.30
C SER A 524 30.53 -3.63 -7.57
N ILE A 525 31.06 -2.92 -6.60
CA ILE A 525 31.42 -1.50 -6.64
C ILE A 525 32.93 -1.36 -6.76
#